data_a2606cda3214c3aa9dfdaa4c3902e81a
#
_entry.id   a2606cda3214c3aa9dfdaa4c3902e81a
#
_cell.length_a   1.000
_cell.length_b   1.000
_cell.length_c   1.000
_cell.angle_alpha   90.00
_cell.angle_beta   90.00
_cell.angle_gamma   90.00
#
_symmetry.space_group_name_H-M   'P 1'
#
loop_
_entity.id
_entity.type
_entity.pdbx_description
1 polymer ?
#
loop_
_entity_poly.entity_id
_entity_poly.type
_entity_poly.pdbx_seq_one_letter_code
_entity_poly.pdbx_strand_id
1 'polypeptide(L)'
;DIAQCLVGSEMCIRDRYSTNGPDVRTGYTNGIPTSGTDNEGLGKGGSQMIAMPTFYFEFEEDDQRRDVSVCNYGLKLSTGNNAYQMNTFAGMGVGKYRINWKKVRGSSDSKRDFNWPVLRYSDVLLMYAEALNELNNGATPEAEKAVEDVRLRAFNNDASKVGTIPSGYEEFRNFIIQERKLELSNEGLRKSDLARWGILVDYLTTEKEKLVQLAKREGRYANVDVYRAYKLASTPSFADPTIALPYISITEQDLVDMGLSENDLTTMHTLNSGSKGAIKRKFFEADGKVYFKSEDVPADAKKVEEVEYTILNMFSINSIKHKGNLCVEDVEGLSSNNAWITGKTGVFYGMKKNMVEILPFSTTNIIDVNPGLAGQQHPSY
;
A
#
# COMPACT_ATOMS: atom_id res chain seq x y z
N ASP A 1 -16.48 -8.14 10.72
CA ASP A 1 -15.37 -7.19 10.79
C ASP A 1 -14.31 -7.63 9.78
N ILE A 2 -14.22 -6.93 8.63
CA ILE A 2 -13.38 -7.31 7.48
C ILE A 2 -11.90 -7.32 7.85
N ALA A 3 -11.46 -6.38 8.66
CA ALA A 3 -10.07 -6.30 9.11
C ALA A 3 -9.69 -7.51 9.98
N GLN A 4 -10.58 -7.95 10.84
CA GLN A 4 -10.41 -9.16 11.65
C GLN A 4 -10.46 -10.45 10.80
N CYS A 5 -11.33 -10.50 9.77
CA CYS A 5 -11.36 -11.61 8.84
C CYS A 5 -10.09 -11.74 7.98
N LEU A 6 -9.47 -10.60 7.61
CA LEU A 6 -8.25 -10.61 6.78
C LEU A 6 -6.98 -10.94 7.58
N VAL A 7 -6.96 -10.66 8.87
CA VAL A 7 -5.76 -10.80 9.71
C VAL A 7 -5.98 -11.72 10.92
N GLY A 8 -7.22 -12.03 11.27
CA GLY A 8 -7.54 -12.63 12.55
C GLY A 8 -8.61 -13.70 12.60
N SER A 9 -9.05 -14.29 11.48
CA SER A 9 -10.05 -15.35 11.53
C SER A 9 -9.53 -16.57 12.30
N GLU A 10 -10.43 -17.28 12.97
CA GLU A 10 -10.11 -18.50 13.72
C GLU A 10 -9.53 -19.64 12.84
N MET A 11 -9.62 -19.51 11.52
CA MET A 11 -9.14 -20.48 10.53
C MET A 11 -7.70 -20.21 10.03
N CYS A 12 -6.95 -19.33 10.69
CA CYS A 12 -5.54 -19.11 10.38
C CYS A 12 -4.65 -19.97 11.27
N ILE A 13 -3.73 -20.70 10.68
CA ILE A 13 -2.57 -21.23 11.40
C ILE A 13 -1.66 -20.06 11.68
N ARG A 14 -1.50 -19.73 12.96
CA ARG A 14 -0.76 -18.54 13.41
C ARG A 14 0.52 -18.96 14.10
N ASP A 15 1.57 -18.24 13.80
CA ASP A 15 2.73 -18.20 14.65
C ASP A 15 2.49 -17.15 15.75
N ARG A 16 2.50 -17.57 17.01
CA ARG A 16 2.22 -16.73 18.15
C ARG A 16 3.52 -16.20 18.71
N TYR A 17 3.78 -14.95 18.47
CA TYR A 17 4.93 -14.28 19.06
C TYR A 17 4.68 -13.93 20.54
N SER A 18 5.59 -14.35 21.41
CA SER A 18 5.53 -14.02 22.82
C SER A 18 5.73 -12.52 23.03
N THR A 19 4.90 -11.91 23.87
CA THR A 19 5.04 -10.51 24.30
C THR A 19 6.35 -10.24 25.05
N ASN A 20 7.04 -11.26 25.48
CA ASN A 20 8.32 -11.19 26.20
C ASN A 20 9.51 -11.61 25.31
N GLY A 21 9.27 -11.98 24.04
CA GLY A 21 10.33 -12.36 23.11
C GLY A 21 11.05 -11.15 22.49
N PRO A 22 12.31 -11.34 22.06
CA PRO A 22 13.03 -10.30 21.37
C PRO A 22 12.39 -10.00 20.01
N ASP A 23 12.22 -8.72 19.71
CA ASP A 23 12.05 -8.15 18.37
C ASP A 23 10.93 -8.62 17.45
N VAL A 24 9.72 -8.87 17.96
CA VAL A 24 8.55 -8.96 17.08
C VAL A 24 8.23 -7.57 16.55
N ARG A 25 8.68 -7.29 15.33
CA ARG A 25 8.52 -5.98 14.66
C ARG A 25 7.41 -5.95 13.62
N THR A 26 6.61 -7.01 13.50
CA THR A 26 5.42 -6.99 12.64
C THR A 26 4.52 -5.82 13.06
N GLY A 27 4.10 -5.00 12.10
CA GLY A 27 3.38 -3.76 12.37
C GLY A 27 4.28 -2.56 12.66
N TYR A 28 5.54 -2.75 13.10
CA TYR A 28 6.53 -1.68 13.12
C TYR A 28 7.20 -1.50 11.75
N THR A 29 7.79 -2.56 11.21
CA THR A 29 8.49 -2.49 9.93
C THR A 29 7.54 -2.46 8.74
N ASN A 30 6.47 -3.22 8.80
CA ASN A 30 5.48 -3.43 7.72
C ASN A 30 4.08 -2.92 8.11
N GLY A 31 4.01 -1.88 8.89
CA GLY A 31 2.77 -1.18 9.22
C GLY A 31 2.71 0.21 8.60
N ILE A 32 1.81 1.04 9.13
CA ILE A 32 1.63 2.41 8.68
C ILE A 32 2.75 3.32 9.19
N PRO A 33 3.16 4.35 8.42
CA PRO A 33 4.18 5.29 8.85
C PRO A 33 3.69 6.14 10.04
N THR A 34 4.60 6.38 10.98
CA THR A 34 4.37 7.34 12.07
C THR A 34 5.51 8.34 12.13
N SER A 35 5.21 9.55 12.55
CA SER A 35 6.20 10.58 12.88
C SER A 35 5.93 11.16 14.27
N GLY A 36 6.99 11.61 14.94
CA GLY A 36 6.88 12.17 16.29
C GLY A 36 6.96 11.12 17.40
N THR A 37 6.57 11.54 18.62
CA THR A 37 6.62 10.71 19.84
C THR A 37 5.21 10.47 20.33
N ASP A 38 4.89 9.21 20.54
CA ASP A 38 3.60 8.78 21.10
C ASP A 38 3.69 8.70 22.62
N ASN A 39 2.78 9.38 23.29
CA ASN A 39 2.60 9.31 24.75
C ASN A 39 1.23 8.72 25.14
N GLU A 40 0.44 8.26 24.19
CA GLU A 40 -0.94 7.81 24.38
C GLU A 40 -1.13 6.31 24.14
N GLY A 41 -0.05 5.57 23.89
CA GLY A 41 -0.08 4.11 23.72
C GLY A 41 -0.42 3.64 22.31
N LEU A 42 -0.41 4.52 21.30
CA LEU A 42 -0.53 4.14 19.88
C LEU A 42 0.72 3.41 19.38
N GLY A 43 1.87 3.69 19.98
CA GLY A 43 3.16 3.13 19.61
C GLY A 43 3.75 3.76 18.36
N LYS A 44 4.93 3.26 17.94
CA LYS A 44 5.68 3.80 16.81
C LYS A 44 5.69 2.83 15.63
N GLY A 45 5.42 3.34 14.44
CA GLY A 45 5.55 2.61 13.17
C GLY A 45 6.78 3.09 12.39
N GLY A 46 7.67 2.18 12.02
CA GLY A 46 8.87 2.50 11.22
C GLY A 46 8.60 2.56 9.72
N SER A 47 7.53 1.87 9.25
CA SER A 47 7.12 1.78 7.85
C SER A 47 8.32 1.59 6.89
N GLN A 48 9.15 0.61 7.17
CA GLN A 48 10.30 0.28 6.33
C GLN A 48 9.88 -0.40 5.02
N MET A 49 8.69 -1.00 5.01
CA MET A 49 8.03 -1.54 3.84
C MET A 49 6.84 -0.66 3.48
N ILE A 50 6.81 -0.20 2.26
CA ILE A 50 5.71 0.57 1.67
C ILE A 50 5.01 -0.26 0.60
N ALA A 51 3.74 0.02 0.37
CA ALA A 51 3.02 -0.56 -0.75
C ALA A 51 3.48 0.14 -2.04
N MET A 52 3.70 -0.66 -3.10
CA MET A 52 3.98 -0.09 -4.42
C MET A 52 2.78 0.74 -4.88
N PRO A 53 3.00 1.95 -5.43
CA PRO A 53 1.91 2.81 -5.88
C PRO A 53 0.97 2.13 -6.87
N THR A 54 1.50 1.37 -7.80
CA THR A 54 0.74 0.61 -8.80
C THR A 54 -0.20 -0.41 -8.17
N PHE A 55 0.16 -0.98 -7.02
CA PHE A 55 -0.64 -1.97 -6.33
C PHE A 55 -1.98 -1.40 -5.83
N TYR A 56 -2.01 -0.13 -5.43
CA TYR A 56 -3.26 0.55 -5.05
C TYR A 56 -4.30 0.54 -6.18
N PHE A 57 -3.85 0.65 -7.43
CA PHE A 57 -4.70 0.67 -8.62
C PHE A 57 -4.98 -0.72 -9.22
N GLU A 58 -4.53 -1.79 -8.60
CA GLU A 58 -4.83 -3.15 -9.06
C GLU A 58 -6.19 -3.66 -8.56
N PHE A 59 -6.72 -3.07 -7.51
CA PHE A 59 -8.03 -3.42 -6.97
C PHE A 59 -9.15 -2.80 -7.79
N GLU A 60 -10.24 -3.51 -7.92
CA GLU A 60 -11.50 -3.00 -8.43
C GLU A 60 -12.08 -1.96 -7.46
N GLU A 61 -12.96 -1.08 -7.93
CA GLU A 61 -13.45 0.07 -7.17
C GLU A 61 -14.09 -0.33 -5.83
N ASP A 62 -14.91 -1.38 -5.85
CA ASP A 62 -15.64 -1.89 -4.69
C ASP A 62 -14.89 -2.98 -3.90
N ASP A 63 -13.67 -3.33 -4.28
CA ASP A 63 -12.88 -4.31 -3.57
C ASP A 63 -12.40 -3.74 -2.23
N GLN A 64 -13.02 -4.19 -1.16
CA GLN A 64 -12.74 -3.69 0.19
C GLN A 64 -11.32 -4.00 0.67
N ARG A 65 -10.62 -4.94 0.04
CA ARG A 65 -9.23 -5.28 0.37
C ARG A 65 -8.26 -4.18 0.02
N ARG A 66 -8.58 -3.27 -0.93
CA ARG A 66 -7.71 -2.15 -1.31
C ARG A 66 -7.30 -1.33 -0.10
N ASP A 67 -8.27 -0.77 0.58
CA ASP A 67 -8.03 0.16 1.67
C ASP A 67 -7.60 -0.53 2.98
N VAL A 68 -7.85 -1.84 3.09
CA VAL A 68 -7.30 -2.67 4.16
C VAL A 68 -5.83 -3.01 3.90
N SER A 69 -5.46 -3.37 2.66
CA SER A 69 -4.10 -3.78 2.30
C SER A 69 -3.15 -2.61 2.10
N VAL A 70 -3.67 -1.48 1.60
CA VAL A 70 -2.90 -0.26 1.33
C VAL A 70 -3.45 0.89 2.16
N CYS A 71 -2.63 1.43 3.04
CA CYS A 71 -3.03 2.53 3.90
C CYS A 71 -2.65 3.88 3.28
N ASN A 72 -3.64 4.71 2.99
CA ASN A 72 -3.45 6.03 2.40
C ASN A 72 -3.05 7.12 3.43
N TYR A 73 -2.82 6.75 4.70
CA TYR A 73 -2.44 7.69 5.74
C TYR A 73 -1.28 7.20 6.61
N GLY A 74 -0.63 8.14 7.27
CA GLY A 74 0.25 7.94 8.39
C GLY A 74 -0.26 8.66 9.64
N LEU A 75 0.40 8.46 10.76
CA LEU A 75 0.09 9.12 12.02
C LEU A 75 1.20 10.11 12.37
N LYS A 76 0.82 11.36 12.63
CA LYS A 76 1.67 12.35 13.28
C LYS A 76 1.36 12.34 14.77
N LEU A 77 2.32 11.87 15.57
CA LEU A 77 2.17 11.69 17.00
C LEU A 77 2.81 12.85 17.74
N SER A 78 2.05 13.46 18.63
CA SER A 78 2.55 14.47 19.56
C SER A 78 1.67 14.51 20.81
N THR A 79 2.24 14.85 21.96
CA THR A 79 1.50 14.90 23.22
C THR A 79 0.24 15.76 23.09
N GLY A 80 -0.91 15.14 23.31
CA GLY A 80 -2.21 15.82 23.27
C GLY A 80 -2.68 16.29 21.88
N ASN A 81 -1.99 15.91 20.80
CA ASN A 81 -2.32 16.37 19.44
C ASN A 81 -1.92 15.36 18.35
N ASN A 82 -2.34 14.12 18.51
CA ASN A 82 -2.18 13.12 17.45
C ASN A 82 -3.07 13.47 16.25
N ALA A 83 -2.55 13.25 15.04
CA ALA A 83 -3.27 13.59 13.83
C ALA A 83 -3.05 12.54 12.72
N TYR A 84 -4.07 12.36 11.89
CA TYR A 84 -3.90 11.69 10.61
C TYR A 84 -3.17 12.59 9.61
N GLN A 85 -2.37 11.98 8.77
CA GLN A 85 -1.73 12.65 7.66
C GLN A 85 -1.83 11.78 6.41
N MET A 86 -2.44 12.29 5.35
CA MET A 86 -2.51 11.56 4.09
C MET A 86 -1.10 11.33 3.54
N ASN A 87 -0.87 10.14 3.01
CA ASN A 87 0.37 9.78 2.34
C ASN A 87 0.25 9.98 0.83
N THR A 88 1.37 10.34 0.20
CA THR A 88 1.50 10.34 -1.26
C THR A 88 1.55 8.91 -1.79
N PHE A 89 1.42 8.71 -3.10
CA PHE A 89 1.51 7.37 -3.70
C PHE A 89 2.79 6.62 -3.33
N ALA A 90 3.94 7.30 -3.30
CA ALA A 90 5.22 6.70 -2.92
C ALA A 90 5.39 6.48 -1.41
N GLY A 91 4.44 6.90 -0.59
CA GLY A 91 4.47 6.79 0.87
C GLY A 91 3.34 5.94 1.47
N MET A 92 2.52 5.29 0.65
CA MET A 92 1.42 4.46 1.14
C MET A 92 1.96 3.29 1.96
N GLY A 93 1.44 3.15 3.17
CA GLY A 93 1.85 2.10 4.10
C GLY A 93 1.17 0.77 3.83
N VAL A 94 1.76 -0.29 4.38
CA VAL A 94 1.11 -1.60 4.45
C VAL A 94 -0.03 -1.53 5.48
N GLY A 95 -1.25 -1.77 5.04
CA GLY A 95 -2.45 -1.56 5.86
C GLY A 95 -2.83 -2.71 6.77
N LYS A 96 -2.42 -3.96 6.47
CA LYS A 96 -2.85 -5.16 7.23
C LYS A 96 -2.37 -5.18 8.69
N TYR A 97 -1.32 -4.43 9.02
CA TYR A 97 -0.70 -4.40 10.36
C TYR A 97 -0.73 -3.00 10.96
N ARG A 98 -1.89 -2.35 10.96
CA ARG A 98 -2.07 -0.98 11.46
C ARG A 98 -1.91 -0.91 12.97
N ILE A 99 -1.07 0.00 13.43
CA ILE A 99 -0.83 0.18 14.87
C ILE A 99 -2.05 0.67 15.63
N ASN A 100 -2.91 1.46 14.98
CA ASN A 100 -4.15 1.98 15.56
C ASN A 100 -5.28 0.95 15.65
N TRP A 101 -5.09 -0.27 15.15
CA TRP A 101 -6.06 -1.36 15.32
C TRP A 101 -5.79 -2.21 16.55
N LYS A 102 -4.64 -2.06 17.18
CA LYS A 102 -4.27 -2.87 18.33
C LYS A 102 -3.47 -2.04 19.34
N LYS A 103 -3.90 -2.09 20.60
CA LYS A 103 -3.18 -1.45 21.71
C LYS A 103 -1.79 -2.09 21.85
N VAL A 104 -0.76 -1.26 21.89
CA VAL A 104 0.60 -1.68 22.20
C VAL A 104 0.95 -1.39 23.65
N ARG A 105 1.90 -2.15 24.18
CA ARG A 105 2.41 -1.94 25.55
C ARG A 105 3.58 -0.95 25.50
N GLY A 106 3.39 0.23 26.06
CA GLY A 106 4.41 1.26 26.17
C GLY A 106 4.50 2.19 24.95
N SER A 107 4.68 3.45 25.19
CA SER A 107 4.62 4.55 24.23
C SER A 107 5.76 4.58 23.21
N SER A 108 6.91 4.05 23.55
CA SER A 108 8.11 4.02 22.67
C SER A 108 8.41 2.64 22.10
N ASP A 109 7.56 1.65 22.36
CA ASP A 109 7.85 0.27 22.02
C ASP A 109 7.63 0.03 20.52
N SER A 110 8.66 -0.44 19.83
CA SER A 110 8.60 -0.93 18.46
C SER A 110 8.04 -2.36 18.39
N LYS A 111 7.85 -3.03 19.51
CA LYS A 111 7.31 -4.38 19.58
C LYS A 111 5.80 -4.35 19.45
N ARG A 112 5.28 -5.29 18.69
CA ARG A 112 3.84 -5.42 18.40
C ARG A 112 3.43 -6.86 18.66
N ASP A 113 2.24 -7.01 19.19
CA ASP A 113 1.63 -8.31 19.40
C ASP A 113 0.73 -8.66 18.18
N PHE A 114 1.28 -8.53 16.97
CA PHE A 114 0.64 -9.01 15.76
C PHE A 114 1.06 -10.46 15.48
N ASN A 115 0.09 -11.32 15.30
CA ASN A 115 0.34 -12.68 14.83
C ASN A 115 0.62 -12.63 13.33
N TRP A 116 1.65 -13.34 12.89
CA TRP A 116 1.92 -13.55 11.48
C TRP A 116 1.10 -14.73 10.96
N PRO A 117 0.27 -14.57 9.92
CA PRO A 117 -0.44 -15.68 9.32
C PRO A 117 0.54 -16.52 8.50
N VAL A 118 0.83 -17.74 8.94
CA VAL A 118 1.67 -18.68 8.19
C VAL A 118 0.88 -19.34 7.08
N LEU A 119 -0.37 -19.71 7.37
CA LEU A 119 -1.31 -20.29 6.44
C LEU A 119 -2.72 -19.86 6.84
N ARG A 120 -3.58 -19.54 5.87
CA ARG A 120 -4.98 -19.21 6.10
C ARG A 120 -5.89 -19.79 5.01
N TYR A 121 -7.15 -19.91 5.31
CA TYR A 121 -8.10 -20.66 4.49
C TYR A 121 -8.19 -20.15 3.04
N SER A 122 -8.15 -18.84 2.81
CA SER A 122 -8.12 -18.29 1.46
C SER A 122 -6.86 -18.69 0.65
N ASP A 123 -5.71 -18.87 1.31
CA ASP A 123 -4.53 -19.43 0.65
C ASP A 123 -4.77 -20.90 0.25
N VAL A 124 -5.38 -21.69 1.13
CA VAL A 124 -5.76 -23.10 0.83
C VAL A 124 -6.74 -23.15 -0.34
N LEU A 125 -7.77 -22.28 -0.37
CA LEU A 125 -8.74 -22.23 -1.47
C LEU A 125 -8.06 -21.90 -2.81
N LEU A 126 -7.16 -20.92 -2.82
CA LEU A 126 -6.45 -20.54 -4.05
C LEU A 126 -5.41 -21.58 -4.49
N MET A 127 -4.76 -22.28 -3.55
CA MET A 127 -3.92 -23.45 -3.89
C MET A 127 -4.75 -24.61 -4.44
N TYR A 128 -5.92 -24.86 -3.89
CA TYR A 128 -6.84 -25.89 -4.37
C TYR A 128 -7.32 -25.60 -5.79
N ALA A 129 -7.73 -24.36 -6.05
CA ALA A 129 -8.13 -23.92 -7.39
C ALA A 129 -6.99 -24.06 -8.42
N GLU A 130 -5.77 -23.69 -8.04
CA GLU A 130 -4.58 -23.85 -8.88
C GLU A 130 -4.31 -25.31 -9.18
N ALA A 131 -4.33 -26.18 -8.17
CA ALA A 131 -4.08 -27.62 -8.35
C ALA A 131 -5.12 -28.28 -9.26
N LEU A 132 -6.40 -27.90 -9.15
CA LEU A 132 -7.45 -28.42 -10.03
C LEU A 132 -7.27 -27.92 -11.47
N ASN A 133 -6.87 -26.67 -11.67
CA ASN A 133 -6.58 -26.13 -13.01
C ASN A 133 -5.44 -26.90 -13.70
N GLU A 134 -4.34 -27.16 -12.96
CA GLU A 134 -3.21 -27.94 -13.48
C GLU A 134 -3.61 -29.39 -13.81
N LEU A 135 -4.40 -30.02 -12.93
CA LEU A 135 -4.82 -31.41 -13.09
C LEU A 135 -5.77 -31.62 -14.29
N ASN A 136 -6.68 -30.67 -14.53
CA ASN A 136 -7.76 -30.80 -15.51
C ASN A 136 -7.51 -29.98 -16.79
N ASN A 137 -6.38 -29.28 -16.91
CA ASN A 137 -6.08 -28.38 -18.01
C ASN A 137 -7.21 -27.35 -18.27
N GLY A 138 -7.72 -26.79 -17.19
CA GLY A 138 -8.81 -25.81 -17.17
C GLY A 138 -9.52 -25.76 -15.83
N ALA A 139 -10.32 -24.72 -15.60
CA ALA A 139 -11.08 -24.60 -14.36
C ALA A 139 -12.18 -25.67 -14.28
N THR A 140 -12.31 -26.29 -13.11
CA THR A 140 -13.49 -27.09 -12.76
C THR A 140 -14.47 -26.22 -11.97
N PRO A 141 -15.77 -26.63 -11.88
CA PRO A 141 -16.74 -25.90 -11.04
C PRO A 141 -16.28 -25.72 -9.60
N GLU A 142 -15.56 -26.69 -9.03
CA GLU A 142 -15.01 -26.62 -7.68
C GLU A 142 -13.87 -25.61 -7.60
N ALA A 143 -13.04 -25.52 -8.63
CA ALA A 143 -11.96 -24.53 -8.71
C ALA A 143 -12.51 -23.10 -8.84
N GLU A 144 -13.51 -22.92 -9.70
CA GLU A 144 -14.21 -21.62 -9.85
C GLU A 144 -14.87 -21.23 -8.52
N LYS A 145 -15.55 -22.16 -7.86
CA LYS A 145 -16.20 -21.93 -6.56
C LYS A 145 -15.20 -21.52 -5.47
N ALA A 146 -14.03 -22.15 -5.42
CA ALA A 146 -12.99 -21.80 -4.45
C ALA A 146 -12.48 -20.36 -4.63
N VAL A 147 -12.32 -19.89 -5.87
CA VAL A 147 -11.95 -18.50 -6.18
C VAL A 147 -13.12 -17.56 -5.90
N GLU A 148 -14.34 -17.94 -6.28
CA GLU A 148 -15.55 -17.16 -6.00
C GLU A 148 -15.71 -16.89 -4.49
N ASP A 149 -15.48 -17.86 -3.63
CA ASP A 149 -15.60 -17.71 -2.17
C ASP A 149 -14.62 -16.66 -1.62
N VAL A 150 -13.41 -16.60 -2.16
CA VAL A 150 -12.43 -15.55 -1.82
C VAL A 150 -12.92 -14.18 -2.27
N ARG A 151 -13.41 -14.07 -3.51
CA ARG A 151 -13.90 -12.82 -4.09
C ARG A 151 -15.20 -12.32 -3.45
N LEU A 152 -16.14 -13.21 -3.14
CA LEU A 152 -17.38 -12.85 -2.44
C LEU A 152 -17.08 -12.10 -1.14
N ARG A 153 -16.13 -12.58 -0.36
CA ARG A 153 -15.72 -11.88 0.85
C ARG A 153 -15.10 -10.50 0.54
N ALA A 154 -14.30 -10.39 -0.52
CA ALA A 154 -13.67 -9.13 -0.93
C ALA A 154 -14.72 -8.06 -1.30
N PHE A 155 -15.86 -8.47 -1.83
CA PHE A 155 -16.97 -7.61 -2.22
C PHE A 155 -18.16 -7.64 -1.23
N ASN A 156 -17.87 -7.91 0.05
CA ASN A 156 -18.88 -7.91 1.13
C ASN A 156 -20.08 -8.84 0.86
N ASN A 157 -19.83 -10.00 0.25
CA ASN A 157 -20.79 -10.99 -0.17
C ASN A 157 -21.80 -10.51 -1.24
N ASP A 158 -21.45 -9.48 -2.00
CA ASP A 158 -22.22 -9.05 -3.17
C ASP A 158 -21.78 -9.84 -4.41
N ALA A 159 -22.54 -10.88 -4.77
CA ALA A 159 -22.24 -11.73 -5.91
C ALA A 159 -22.24 -10.98 -7.25
N SER A 160 -22.97 -9.86 -7.36
CA SER A 160 -23.03 -9.06 -8.59
C SER A 160 -21.69 -8.39 -8.93
N LYS A 161 -20.79 -8.25 -7.95
CA LYS A 161 -19.47 -7.61 -8.06
C LYS A 161 -18.31 -8.59 -8.22
N VAL A 162 -18.54 -9.88 -8.06
CA VAL A 162 -17.49 -10.91 -8.17
C VAL A 162 -16.88 -10.94 -9.58
N GLY A 163 -17.67 -10.58 -10.59
CA GLY A 163 -17.25 -10.62 -11.98
C GLY A 163 -17.23 -12.03 -12.57
N THR A 164 -16.82 -12.14 -13.83
CA THR A 164 -16.73 -13.42 -14.51
C THR A 164 -15.40 -14.10 -14.21
N ILE A 165 -15.46 -15.34 -13.73
CA ILE A 165 -14.29 -16.18 -13.52
C ILE A 165 -14.05 -16.96 -14.83
N PRO A 166 -12.85 -16.87 -15.45
CA PRO A 166 -12.56 -17.57 -16.68
C PRO A 166 -12.41 -19.07 -16.44
N SER A 167 -12.73 -19.89 -17.46
CA SER A 167 -12.64 -21.36 -17.39
C SER A 167 -11.47 -21.96 -18.18
N GLY A 168 -10.87 -21.20 -19.11
CA GLY A 168 -9.69 -21.65 -19.86
C GLY A 168 -8.46 -21.78 -18.99
N TYR A 169 -7.57 -22.75 -19.29
CA TYR A 169 -6.41 -23.06 -18.46
C TYR A 169 -5.52 -21.83 -18.16
N GLU A 170 -5.05 -21.14 -19.19
CA GLU A 170 -4.14 -19.99 -19.03
C GLU A 170 -4.86 -18.78 -18.43
N GLU A 171 -6.10 -18.52 -18.86
CA GLU A 171 -6.90 -17.40 -18.36
C GLU A 171 -7.20 -17.59 -16.86
N PHE A 172 -7.59 -18.80 -16.46
CA PHE A 172 -7.87 -19.10 -15.05
C PHE A 172 -6.60 -19.09 -14.20
N ARG A 173 -5.49 -19.61 -14.73
CA ARG A 173 -4.18 -19.53 -14.10
C ARG A 173 -3.77 -18.06 -13.83
N ASN A 174 -3.89 -17.20 -14.83
CA ASN A 174 -3.59 -15.78 -14.70
C ASN A 174 -4.55 -15.09 -13.70
N PHE A 175 -5.79 -15.50 -13.68
CA PHE A 175 -6.79 -15.02 -12.71
C PHE A 175 -6.39 -15.38 -11.28
N ILE A 176 -5.98 -16.63 -11.02
CA ILE A 176 -5.47 -17.06 -9.71
C ILE A 176 -4.20 -16.28 -9.31
N ILE A 177 -3.27 -16.07 -10.25
CA ILE A 177 -2.05 -15.28 -10.02
C ILE A 177 -2.39 -13.87 -9.55
N GLN A 178 -3.39 -13.23 -10.16
CA GLN A 178 -3.87 -11.91 -9.77
C GLN A 178 -4.62 -11.97 -8.43
N GLU A 179 -5.52 -12.94 -8.24
CA GLU A 179 -6.29 -13.05 -7.00
C GLU A 179 -5.39 -13.29 -5.79
N ARG A 180 -4.38 -14.16 -5.91
CA ARG A 180 -3.36 -14.36 -4.87
C ARG A 180 -2.57 -13.08 -4.58
N LYS A 181 -2.28 -12.24 -5.59
CA LYS A 181 -1.65 -10.92 -5.41
C LYS A 181 -2.49 -10.03 -4.49
N LEU A 182 -3.79 -9.92 -4.78
CA LEU A 182 -4.70 -9.04 -4.04
C LEU A 182 -4.96 -9.58 -2.63
N GLU A 183 -5.23 -10.87 -2.53
CA GLU A 183 -5.63 -11.53 -1.28
C GLU A 183 -4.48 -11.66 -0.28
N LEU A 184 -3.33 -12.14 -0.74
CA LEU A 184 -2.18 -12.51 0.11
C LEU A 184 -1.09 -11.43 0.14
N SER A 185 -1.43 -10.22 -0.30
CA SER A 185 -0.49 -9.09 -0.29
C SER A 185 0.08 -8.84 1.10
N ASN A 186 1.39 -8.55 1.14
CA ASN A 186 2.13 -8.23 2.38
C ASN A 186 2.21 -9.36 3.43
N GLU A 187 1.90 -10.59 3.04
CA GLU A 187 2.00 -11.79 3.89
C GLU A 187 3.26 -12.63 3.59
N GLY A 188 4.20 -12.09 2.82
CA GLY A 188 5.50 -12.73 2.53
C GLY A 188 5.48 -13.79 1.41
N LEU A 189 4.31 -14.08 0.83
CA LEU A 189 4.16 -15.20 -0.12
C LEU A 189 4.49 -14.83 -1.57
N ARG A 190 4.36 -13.55 -1.96
CA ARG A 190 4.40 -13.15 -3.38
C ARG A 190 5.68 -13.52 -4.12
N LYS A 191 6.86 -13.32 -3.50
CA LYS A 191 8.14 -13.66 -4.13
C LYS A 191 8.21 -15.15 -4.41
N SER A 192 7.81 -15.99 -3.46
CA SER A 192 7.81 -17.45 -3.59
C SER A 192 6.84 -17.92 -4.66
N ASP A 193 5.64 -17.32 -4.75
CA ASP A 193 4.67 -17.60 -5.79
C ASP A 193 5.23 -17.29 -7.19
N LEU A 194 5.78 -16.08 -7.38
CA LEU A 194 6.34 -15.67 -8.67
C LEU A 194 7.56 -16.53 -9.08
N ALA A 195 8.36 -16.95 -8.10
CA ALA A 195 9.52 -17.80 -8.35
C ALA A 195 9.10 -19.23 -8.75
N ARG A 196 8.14 -19.84 -8.02
CA ARG A 196 7.66 -21.20 -8.34
C ARG A 196 6.93 -21.28 -9.69
N TRP A 197 6.30 -20.19 -10.12
CA TRP A 197 5.71 -20.07 -11.45
C TRP A 197 6.72 -19.71 -12.55
N GLY A 198 7.97 -19.40 -12.21
CA GLY A 198 9.03 -19.03 -13.15
C GLY A 198 8.85 -17.65 -13.80
N ILE A 199 8.02 -16.78 -13.24
CA ILE A 199 7.65 -15.48 -13.82
C ILE A 199 8.16 -14.27 -13.04
N LEU A 200 9.01 -14.44 -12.03
CA LEU A 200 9.39 -13.35 -11.12
C LEU A 200 9.96 -12.13 -11.86
N VAL A 201 10.93 -12.31 -12.74
CA VAL A 201 11.59 -11.19 -13.42
C VAL A 201 10.68 -10.55 -14.46
N ASP A 202 9.96 -11.35 -15.23
CA ASP A 202 9.03 -10.86 -16.24
C ASP A 202 7.90 -10.05 -15.57
N TYR A 203 7.41 -10.55 -14.43
CA TYR A 203 6.42 -9.85 -13.61
C TYR A 203 6.96 -8.52 -13.07
N LEU A 204 8.17 -8.49 -12.51
CA LEU A 204 8.79 -7.26 -12.00
C LEU A 204 9.06 -6.25 -13.13
N THR A 205 9.40 -6.73 -14.33
CA THR A 205 9.55 -5.88 -15.51
C THR A 205 8.22 -5.19 -15.87
N THR A 206 7.12 -5.95 -15.90
CA THR A 206 5.78 -5.39 -16.12
C THR A 206 5.39 -4.39 -15.02
N GLU A 207 5.68 -4.68 -13.75
CA GLU A 207 5.40 -3.74 -12.66
C GLU A 207 6.22 -2.45 -12.77
N LYS A 208 7.47 -2.52 -13.24
CA LYS A 208 8.27 -1.34 -13.56
C LYS A 208 7.62 -0.50 -14.67
N GLU A 209 7.17 -1.15 -15.75
CA GLU A 209 6.48 -0.46 -16.85
C GLU A 209 5.19 0.22 -16.38
N LYS A 210 4.39 -0.46 -15.55
CA LYS A 210 3.19 0.14 -14.93
C LYS A 210 3.54 1.35 -14.06
N LEU A 211 4.64 1.29 -13.31
CA LEU A 211 5.07 2.40 -12.48
C LEU A 211 5.53 3.60 -13.33
N VAL A 212 6.18 3.34 -14.47
CA VAL A 212 6.52 4.37 -15.47
C VAL A 212 5.26 5.01 -16.04
N GLN A 213 4.26 4.20 -16.43
CA GLN A 213 2.98 4.71 -16.93
C GLN A 213 2.25 5.54 -15.87
N LEU A 214 2.25 5.10 -14.61
CA LEU A 214 1.68 5.88 -13.50
C LEU A 214 2.41 7.23 -13.37
N ALA A 215 3.73 7.24 -13.34
CA ALA A 215 4.52 8.46 -13.22
C ALA A 215 4.26 9.47 -14.34
N LYS A 216 4.01 8.97 -15.56
CA LYS A 216 3.68 9.78 -16.74
C LYS A 216 2.18 10.05 -16.88
N ARG A 217 1.34 9.44 -16.07
CA ARG A 217 -0.13 9.47 -16.19
C ARG A 217 -0.60 9.01 -17.57
N GLU A 218 -0.11 7.86 -18.01
CA GLU A 218 -0.44 7.26 -19.31
C GLU A 218 -1.32 6.01 -19.13
N GLY A 219 -2.02 5.63 -20.20
CA GLY A 219 -2.84 4.42 -20.27
C GLY A 219 -3.91 4.41 -19.19
N ARG A 220 -3.98 3.34 -18.40
CA ARG A 220 -4.97 3.19 -17.31
C ARG A 220 -4.82 4.24 -16.19
N TYR A 221 -3.71 4.93 -16.13
CA TYR A 221 -3.41 5.93 -15.11
C TYR A 221 -3.63 7.39 -15.58
N ALA A 222 -4.15 7.60 -16.79
CA ALA A 222 -4.33 8.94 -17.38
C ALA A 222 -5.21 9.87 -16.51
N ASN A 223 -6.19 9.30 -15.82
CA ASN A 223 -7.15 10.03 -14.99
C ASN A 223 -6.85 9.95 -13.49
N VAL A 224 -5.64 9.52 -13.10
CA VAL A 224 -5.27 9.49 -11.68
C VAL A 224 -5.11 10.90 -11.14
N ASP A 225 -5.70 11.15 -9.98
CA ASP A 225 -5.65 12.45 -9.29
C ASP A 225 -4.21 12.86 -9.01
N VAL A 226 -3.84 14.07 -9.45
CA VAL A 226 -2.56 14.68 -9.06
C VAL A 226 -2.66 15.26 -7.67
N TYR A 227 -3.79 15.87 -7.34
CA TYR A 227 -3.98 16.52 -6.06
C TYR A 227 -5.19 15.95 -5.33
N ARG A 228 -5.04 15.80 -4.01
CA ARG A 228 -6.13 15.39 -3.11
C ARG A 228 -6.21 16.34 -1.94
N ALA A 229 -7.43 16.80 -1.66
CA ALA A 229 -7.71 17.58 -0.46
C ALA A 229 -8.34 16.67 0.60
N TYR A 230 -7.85 16.75 1.84
CA TYR A 230 -8.38 16.01 2.98
C TYR A 230 -8.47 16.89 4.21
N LYS A 231 -9.41 16.57 5.09
CA LYS A 231 -9.52 17.19 6.41
C LYS A 231 -9.22 16.18 7.51
N LEU A 232 -8.82 16.67 8.64
CA LEU A 232 -8.68 15.85 9.85
C LEU A 232 -10.08 15.59 10.41
N ALA A 233 -10.57 14.36 10.27
CA ALA A 233 -11.91 13.99 10.71
C ALA A 233 -11.97 13.65 12.21
N SER A 234 -10.88 13.11 12.76
CA SER A 234 -10.77 12.70 14.16
C SER A 234 -9.32 12.63 14.59
N THR A 235 -9.08 12.63 15.90
CA THR A 235 -7.76 12.35 16.45
C THR A 235 -7.54 10.84 16.46
N PRO A 236 -6.40 10.35 15.92
CA PRO A 236 -6.06 8.93 16.01
C PRO A 236 -6.04 8.44 17.44
N SER A 237 -6.68 7.33 17.69
CA SER A 237 -6.70 6.67 18.99
C SER A 237 -6.49 5.16 18.84
N PHE A 238 -6.26 4.48 19.97
CA PHE A 238 -6.27 3.03 20.01
C PHE A 238 -7.65 2.48 19.62
N ALA A 239 -7.65 1.41 18.82
CA ALA A 239 -8.85 0.78 18.26
C ALA A 239 -9.67 1.68 17.33
N ASP A 240 -9.03 2.70 16.75
CA ASP A 240 -9.64 3.54 15.72
C ASP A 240 -10.00 2.70 14.48
N PRO A 241 -11.29 2.67 14.07
CA PRO A 241 -11.74 1.87 12.94
C PRO A 241 -11.40 2.50 11.57
N THR A 242 -10.71 3.63 11.52
CA THR A 242 -10.39 4.31 10.26
C THR A 242 -9.59 3.39 9.34
N ILE A 243 -10.17 3.06 8.19
CA ILE A 243 -9.57 2.21 7.15
C ILE A 243 -8.84 3.08 6.11
N ALA A 244 -9.49 4.16 5.67
CA ALA A 244 -8.92 5.13 4.74
C ALA A 244 -9.34 6.54 5.14
N LEU A 245 -8.47 7.53 4.89
CA LEU A 245 -8.87 8.93 4.98
C LEU A 245 -9.70 9.30 3.76
N PRO A 246 -10.87 9.89 3.96
CA PRO A 246 -11.64 10.46 2.87
C PRO A 246 -10.92 11.66 2.27
N TYR A 247 -11.10 11.87 0.98
CA TYR A 247 -10.50 12.98 0.25
C TYR A 247 -11.41 13.46 -0.87
N ILE A 248 -11.09 14.64 -1.37
CA ILE A 248 -11.67 15.24 -2.56
C ILE A 248 -10.56 15.30 -3.62
N SER A 249 -10.85 14.81 -4.82
CA SER A 249 -9.97 14.99 -5.98
C SER A 249 -9.95 16.44 -6.38
N ILE A 250 -8.77 17.01 -6.56
CA ILE A 250 -8.55 18.40 -6.97
C ILE A 250 -7.85 18.39 -8.32
N THR A 251 -8.41 19.10 -9.27
CA THR A 251 -7.85 19.28 -10.61
C THR A 251 -6.91 20.49 -10.65
N GLU A 252 -6.11 20.62 -11.70
CA GLU A 252 -5.30 21.81 -11.93
C GLU A 252 -6.17 23.07 -12.12
N GLN A 253 -7.34 22.92 -12.74
CA GLN A 253 -8.30 24.01 -12.89
C GLN A 253 -8.85 24.45 -11.54
N ASP A 254 -9.17 23.51 -10.63
CA ASP A 254 -9.61 23.88 -9.29
C ASP A 254 -8.55 24.68 -8.52
N LEU A 255 -7.26 24.36 -8.70
CA LEU A 255 -6.18 25.16 -8.09
C LEU A 255 -6.15 26.59 -8.63
N VAL A 256 -6.35 26.77 -9.94
CA VAL A 256 -6.48 28.08 -10.57
C VAL A 256 -7.71 28.83 -10.04
N ASP A 257 -8.84 28.15 -9.99
CA ASP A 257 -10.11 28.72 -9.51
C ASP A 257 -10.04 29.11 -8.03
N MET A 258 -9.29 28.39 -7.22
CA MET A 258 -8.99 28.78 -5.84
C MET A 258 -8.11 30.03 -5.72
N GLY A 259 -7.54 30.52 -6.80
CA GLY A 259 -6.64 31.68 -6.81
C GLY A 259 -5.34 31.44 -6.06
N LEU A 260 -4.75 30.26 -6.19
CA LEU A 260 -3.47 29.94 -5.58
C LEU A 260 -2.36 30.88 -6.10
N SER A 261 -1.51 31.31 -5.19
CA SER A 261 -0.33 32.10 -5.56
C SER A 261 0.72 31.25 -6.28
N GLU A 262 1.59 31.88 -7.07
CA GLU A 262 2.73 31.19 -7.68
C GLU A 262 3.61 30.50 -6.62
N ASN A 263 3.73 31.07 -5.43
CA ASN A 263 4.47 30.47 -4.32
C ASN A 263 3.79 29.21 -3.79
N ASP A 264 2.45 29.16 -3.73
CA ASP A 264 1.70 27.97 -3.33
C ASP A 264 1.89 26.86 -4.35
N LEU A 265 1.76 27.15 -5.64
CA LEU A 265 1.98 26.20 -6.72
C LEU A 265 3.43 25.69 -6.70
N THR A 266 4.40 26.58 -6.52
CA THR A 266 5.81 26.20 -6.36
C THR A 266 6.00 25.28 -5.14
N THR A 267 5.37 25.58 -4.01
CA THR A 267 5.43 24.73 -2.81
C THR A 267 4.85 23.35 -3.05
N MET A 268 3.80 23.23 -3.85
CA MET A 268 3.19 21.94 -4.21
C MET A 268 4.03 21.15 -5.23
N HIS A 269 4.75 21.84 -6.12
CA HIS A 269 5.58 21.22 -7.14
C HIS A 269 7.04 21.04 -6.70
N THR A 270 7.54 21.91 -5.84
CA THR A 270 8.94 21.88 -5.38
C THR A 270 9.04 21.19 -4.03
N LEU A 271 9.80 20.15 -3.98
CA LEU A 271 10.02 19.39 -2.76
C LEU A 271 11.20 19.96 -2.01
N ASN A 272 10.97 21.06 -1.32
CA ASN A 272 11.91 21.52 -0.32
C ASN A 272 11.84 20.66 0.94
N SER A 273 13.00 20.44 1.55
CA SER A 273 13.17 19.66 2.76
C SER A 273 12.16 20.09 3.83
N GLY A 274 11.15 19.25 4.05
CA GLY A 274 10.16 19.43 5.12
C GLY A 274 8.72 19.67 4.68
N SER A 275 8.46 20.20 3.47
CA SER A 275 7.11 20.26 2.94
C SER A 275 6.83 19.05 2.06
N LYS A 276 5.73 18.38 2.28
CA LYS A 276 5.32 17.20 1.50
C LYS A 276 4.59 17.57 0.20
N GLY A 277 4.84 18.74 -0.39
CA GLY A 277 4.02 19.24 -1.50
C GLY A 277 2.57 19.47 -1.05
N ALA A 278 2.38 20.00 0.15
CA ALA A 278 1.08 20.19 0.75
C ALA A 278 0.86 21.66 1.15
N ILE A 279 -0.34 22.16 0.91
CA ILE A 279 -0.80 23.46 1.35
C ILE A 279 -2.11 23.34 2.10
N LYS A 280 -2.40 24.31 2.97
CA LYS A 280 -3.67 24.39 3.70
C LYS A 280 -4.56 25.45 3.09
N ARG A 281 -5.83 25.12 2.92
CA ARG A 281 -6.88 26.02 2.44
C ARG A 281 -8.17 25.78 3.20
N LYS A 282 -8.97 26.83 3.31
CA LYS A 282 -10.31 26.79 3.87
C LYS A 282 -11.31 26.57 2.75
N PHE A 283 -12.13 25.57 2.91
CA PHE A 283 -13.27 25.25 2.03
C PHE A 283 -14.56 25.45 2.81
N PHE A 284 -15.67 25.53 2.11
CA PHE A 284 -17.00 25.68 2.66
C PHE A 284 -17.76 24.41 2.50
N GLU A 285 -18.22 23.83 3.61
CA GLU A 285 -19.09 22.64 3.60
C GLU A 285 -20.52 23.09 3.81
N ALA A 286 -21.41 22.70 2.90
CA ALA A 286 -22.84 22.97 3.01
C ALA A 286 -23.65 21.85 2.35
N ASP A 287 -24.67 21.36 3.04
CA ASP A 287 -25.62 20.35 2.55
C ASP A 287 -24.94 19.10 1.95
N GLY A 288 -23.82 18.66 2.56
CA GLY A 288 -23.05 17.49 2.14
C GLY A 288 -22.15 17.70 0.93
N LYS A 289 -22.00 18.95 0.46
CA LYS A 289 -21.10 19.34 -0.63
C LYS A 289 -19.98 20.23 -0.10
N VAL A 290 -18.89 20.25 -0.85
CA VAL A 290 -17.71 21.11 -0.56
C VAL A 290 -17.56 22.12 -1.68
N TYR A 291 -17.37 23.37 -1.31
CA TYR A 291 -17.18 24.50 -2.22
C TYR A 291 -15.82 25.14 -1.92
N PHE A 292 -15.09 25.53 -2.96
CA PHE A 292 -13.74 26.10 -2.81
C PHE A 292 -13.76 27.58 -2.46
N LYS A 293 -14.86 28.27 -2.81
CA LYS A 293 -15.08 29.70 -2.52
C LYS A 293 -16.43 29.93 -1.84
N SER A 294 -16.49 30.95 -1.01
CA SER A 294 -17.76 31.33 -0.33
C SER A 294 -18.85 31.77 -1.31
N GLU A 295 -18.48 32.37 -2.42
CA GLU A 295 -19.39 32.85 -3.46
C GLU A 295 -20.07 31.71 -4.24
N ASP A 296 -19.50 30.52 -4.23
CA ASP A 296 -20.05 29.35 -4.91
C ASP A 296 -21.08 28.61 -4.02
N VAL A 297 -21.16 28.97 -2.73
CA VAL A 297 -22.12 28.37 -1.80
C VAL A 297 -23.52 28.92 -2.11
N PRO A 298 -24.53 28.04 -2.34
CA PRO A 298 -25.91 28.49 -2.58
C PRO A 298 -26.41 29.38 -1.45
N ALA A 299 -27.10 30.47 -1.80
CA ALA A 299 -27.63 31.42 -0.81
C ALA A 299 -28.68 30.82 0.14
N ASP A 300 -29.30 29.73 -0.26
CA ASP A 300 -30.29 28.96 0.51
C ASP A 300 -29.68 27.75 1.23
N ALA A 301 -28.37 27.57 1.14
CA ALA A 301 -27.68 26.45 1.79
C ALA A 301 -27.85 26.51 3.30
N LYS A 302 -28.12 25.33 3.87
CA LYS A 302 -28.26 25.17 5.32
C LYS A 302 -26.91 24.77 5.90
N LYS A 303 -26.59 25.31 7.09
CA LYS A 303 -25.41 24.91 7.87
C LYS A 303 -24.09 25.00 7.10
N VAL A 304 -23.75 26.23 6.67
CA VAL A 304 -22.45 26.50 6.04
C VAL A 304 -21.35 26.49 7.10
N GLU A 305 -20.34 25.65 6.91
CA GLU A 305 -19.17 25.56 7.79
C GLU A 305 -17.89 25.83 7.00
N GLU A 306 -17.02 26.70 7.55
CA GLU A 306 -15.68 26.90 6.99
C GLU A 306 -14.71 25.89 7.60
N VAL A 307 -14.10 25.02 6.80
CA VAL A 307 -13.26 23.92 7.25
C VAL A 307 -11.89 23.96 6.58
N GLU A 308 -10.84 23.79 7.38
CA GLU A 308 -9.47 23.71 6.86
C GLU A 308 -9.21 22.35 6.22
N TYR A 309 -8.82 22.37 4.95
CA TYR A 309 -8.35 21.23 4.19
C TYR A 309 -6.85 21.33 3.92
N THR A 310 -6.22 20.18 3.84
CA THR A 310 -4.84 20.07 3.34
C THR A 310 -4.89 19.50 1.93
N ILE A 311 -4.37 20.22 0.97
CA ILE A 311 -4.23 19.78 -0.43
C ILE A 311 -2.83 19.19 -0.57
N LEU A 312 -2.73 17.98 -1.09
CA LEU A 312 -1.49 17.23 -1.22
C LEU A 312 -1.26 16.83 -2.69
N ASN A 313 -0.04 17.05 -3.19
CA ASN A 313 0.41 16.48 -4.45
C ASN A 313 0.73 14.99 -4.24
N MET A 314 -0.07 14.11 -4.84
CA MET A 314 0.02 12.66 -4.66
C MET A 314 1.27 12.03 -5.27
N PHE A 315 1.90 12.71 -6.24
CA PHE A 315 3.12 12.25 -6.90
C PHE A 315 4.40 12.69 -6.18
N SER A 316 4.29 13.46 -5.10
CA SER A 316 5.43 13.90 -4.31
C SER A 316 6.16 12.74 -3.66
N ILE A 317 7.49 12.78 -3.70
CA ILE A 317 8.38 11.85 -2.99
C ILE A 317 9.23 12.65 -2.00
N ASN A 318 9.11 12.33 -0.72
CA ASN A 318 9.96 12.89 0.32
C ASN A 318 10.56 11.77 1.17
N SER A 319 11.65 11.22 0.69
CA SER A 319 12.43 10.22 1.43
C SER A 319 13.86 10.70 1.65
N ILE A 320 14.61 10.02 2.51
CA ILE A 320 16.02 10.34 2.77
C ILE A 320 16.86 10.23 1.48
N LYS A 321 16.51 9.31 0.57
CA LYS A 321 17.28 9.00 -0.62
C LYS A 321 16.73 9.66 -1.89
N HIS A 322 15.45 9.94 -1.93
CA HIS A 322 14.74 10.42 -3.11
C HIS A 322 13.89 11.62 -2.72
N LYS A 323 14.09 12.72 -3.40
CA LYS A 323 13.26 13.93 -3.26
C LYS A 323 12.79 14.34 -4.64
N GLY A 324 11.60 14.86 -4.74
CA GLY A 324 11.04 15.26 -6.01
C GLY A 324 9.68 14.65 -6.26
N ASN A 325 9.28 14.51 -7.47
CA ASN A 325 8.09 13.81 -7.88
C ASN A 325 8.41 12.35 -8.24
N LEU A 326 7.39 11.52 -8.25
CA LEU A 326 7.48 10.19 -8.84
C LEU A 326 7.92 10.38 -10.31
N CYS A 327 9.16 10.06 -10.61
CA CYS A 327 9.80 10.37 -11.88
C CYS A 327 10.50 9.14 -12.46
N VAL A 328 10.56 9.12 -13.78
CA VAL A 328 11.20 8.05 -14.55
C VAL A 328 12.67 8.35 -14.78
N GLU A 329 12.99 9.63 -14.99
CA GLU A 329 14.30 10.13 -15.36
C GLU A 329 14.90 10.97 -14.22
N ASP A 330 16.21 11.13 -14.25
CA ASP A 330 16.89 12.03 -13.33
C ASP A 330 16.43 13.47 -13.60
N VAL A 331 15.99 14.15 -12.56
CA VAL A 331 15.64 15.56 -12.64
C VAL A 331 16.94 16.37 -12.59
N GLU A 332 17.07 17.35 -13.47
CA GLU A 332 18.22 18.25 -13.51
C GLU A 332 18.45 18.91 -12.13
N GLY A 333 19.67 18.82 -11.61
CA GLY A 333 20.02 19.29 -10.26
C GLY A 333 19.83 18.28 -9.12
N LEU A 334 19.25 17.10 -9.37
CA LEU A 334 19.34 15.95 -8.51
C LEU A 334 20.47 15.06 -9.03
N SER A 335 21.28 14.47 -8.14
CA SER A 335 22.35 13.59 -8.59
C SER A 335 21.76 12.41 -9.38
N SER A 336 22.46 11.96 -10.42
CA SER A 336 22.06 10.89 -11.35
C SER A 336 21.65 9.54 -10.74
N ASN A 337 21.67 9.44 -9.42
CA ASN A 337 21.32 8.25 -8.65
C ASN A 337 19.93 8.34 -8.00
N ASN A 338 19.20 9.42 -8.21
CA ASN A 338 18.00 9.76 -7.43
C ASN A 338 16.67 9.45 -8.14
N ALA A 339 16.67 8.98 -9.38
CA ALA A 339 15.45 8.52 -10.03
C ALA A 339 14.88 7.32 -9.26
N TRP A 340 13.69 7.50 -8.67
CA TRP A 340 13.09 6.51 -7.79
C TRP A 340 12.75 5.20 -8.51
N ILE A 341 12.44 5.27 -9.82
CA ILE A 341 12.09 4.09 -10.62
C ILE A 341 13.32 3.47 -11.26
N THR A 342 14.19 4.27 -11.86
CA THR A 342 15.26 3.79 -12.76
C THR A 342 16.67 4.04 -12.26
N GLY A 343 16.85 4.91 -11.26
CA GLY A 343 18.16 5.26 -10.72
C GLY A 343 18.87 4.09 -10.05
N LYS A 344 20.19 4.20 -9.83
CA LYS A 344 21.02 3.18 -9.18
C LYS A 344 20.57 2.80 -7.77
N THR A 345 19.71 3.58 -7.14
CA THR A 345 19.06 3.27 -5.86
C THR A 345 17.54 3.10 -6.02
N GLY A 346 17.06 3.03 -7.25
CA GLY A 346 15.67 2.84 -7.59
C GLY A 346 15.14 1.47 -7.21
N VAL A 347 13.83 1.35 -7.14
CA VAL A 347 13.15 0.13 -6.64
C VAL A 347 13.38 -1.11 -7.50
N PHE A 348 13.79 -0.94 -8.78
CA PHE A 348 14.06 -2.03 -9.71
C PHE A 348 15.54 -2.12 -10.12
N TYR A 349 16.43 -1.47 -9.37
CA TYR A 349 17.87 -1.53 -9.69
C TYR A 349 18.43 -2.93 -9.48
N GLY A 350 19.28 -3.37 -10.40
CA GLY A 350 19.99 -4.64 -10.28
C GLY A 350 19.17 -5.90 -10.56
N MET A 351 17.91 -5.74 -10.99
CA MET A 351 17.02 -6.86 -11.32
C MET A 351 17.51 -7.58 -12.59
N LYS A 352 17.80 -8.86 -12.47
CA LYS A 352 18.26 -9.73 -13.57
C LYS A 352 17.63 -11.10 -13.45
N LYS A 353 17.27 -11.71 -14.59
CA LYS A 353 16.76 -13.08 -14.66
C LYS A 353 17.84 -14.07 -14.19
N ASN A 354 17.44 -15.11 -13.49
CA ASN A 354 18.30 -16.12 -12.88
C ASN A 354 19.28 -15.58 -11.82
N MET A 355 18.97 -14.46 -11.20
CA MET A 355 19.75 -13.90 -10.10
C MET A 355 18.91 -13.65 -8.84
N VAL A 356 17.67 -13.19 -9.01
CA VAL A 356 16.83 -12.72 -7.90
C VAL A 356 15.82 -13.75 -7.42
N GLU A 357 15.65 -14.82 -8.18
CA GLU A 357 14.69 -15.89 -7.88
C GLU A 357 15.15 -16.76 -6.71
N ILE A 358 16.44 -17.00 -6.60
CA ILE A 358 17.04 -17.88 -5.58
C ILE A 358 17.66 -17.02 -4.48
N LEU A 359 17.42 -17.39 -3.24
CA LEU A 359 18.11 -16.76 -2.10
C LEU A 359 19.48 -17.41 -1.92
N PRO A 360 20.52 -16.62 -1.55
CA PRO A 360 21.83 -17.17 -1.25
C PRO A 360 21.77 -18.02 0.03
N PHE A 361 22.64 -19.02 0.11
CA PHE A 361 22.90 -19.68 1.37
C PHE A 361 23.62 -18.72 2.32
N SER A 362 23.14 -18.61 3.53
CA SER A 362 23.81 -17.81 4.56
C SER A 362 25.19 -18.41 4.88
N THR A 363 26.23 -17.61 4.73
CA THR A 363 27.60 -18.06 5.03
C THR A 363 27.70 -18.53 6.48
N THR A 364 27.33 -17.70 7.42
CA THR A 364 27.46 -17.98 8.86
C THR A 364 26.56 -19.10 9.38
N ASN A 365 25.33 -19.21 8.86
CA ASN A 365 24.35 -20.14 9.45
C ASN A 365 24.19 -21.43 8.66
N ILE A 366 24.62 -21.47 7.40
CA ILE A 366 24.43 -22.63 6.53
C ILE A 366 25.76 -23.16 6.01
N ILE A 367 26.57 -22.33 5.36
CA ILE A 367 27.84 -22.78 4.74
C ILE A 367 28.91 -23.12 5.79
N ASP A 368 29.04 -22.30 6.82
CA ASP A 368 30.02 -22.55 7.89
C ASP A 368 29.69 -23.79 8.74
N VAL A 369 28.39 -24.08 8.86
CA VAL A 369 27.88 -25.31 9.56
C VAL A 369 27.99 -26.54 8.66
N ASN A 370 27.78 -26.37 7.35
CA ASN A 370 27.92 -27.45 6.36
C ASN A 370 28.71 -27.00 5.13
N PRO A 371 30.08 -27.05 5.20
CA PRO A 371 30.94 -26.59 4.11
C PRO A 371 30.69 -27.27 2.76
N GLY A 372 30.11 -28.47 2.77
CA GLY A 372 29.75 -29.18 1.54
C GLY A 372 28.72 -28.44 0.66
N LEU A 373 28.04 -27.43 1.21
CA LEU A 373 27.09 -26.59 0.45
C LEU A 373 27.74 -25.41 -0.25
N ALA A 374 29.00 -25.08 0.03
CA ALA A 374 29.69 -23.93 -0.55
C ALA A 374 29.75 -24.00 -2.09
N GLY A 375 29.95 -25.20 -2.66
CA GLY A 375 29.96 -25.42 -4.09
C GLY A 375 28.56 -25.45 -4.75
N GLN A 376 27.51 -25.38 -3.97
CA GLN A 376 26.12 -25.38 -4.45
C GLN A 376 25.51 -23.97 -4.44
N GLN A 377 26.27 -22.98 -3.99
CA GLN A 377 25.86 -21.59 -4.07
C GLN A 377 25.67 -21.18 -5.53
N HIS A 378 24.54 -20.49 -5.82
CA HIS A 378 24.33 -19.96 -7.16
C HIS A 378 25.45 -18.97 -7.52
N PRO A 379 26.01 -19.01 -8.74
CA PRO A 379 27.18 -18.18 -9.14
C PRO A 379 26.99 -16.67 -9.04
N SER A 380 25.74 -16.21 -8.85
CA SER A 380 25.41 -14.79 -8.71
C SER A 380 25.55 -14.26 -7.27
N TYR A 381 25.93 -15.11 -6.29
CA TYR A 381 26.09 -14.76 -4.89
C TYR A 381 27.51 -15.03 -4.37
#